data_fea636dd9c65fe0ea9897cd316ddb359
#
_entry.id   fea636dd9c65fe0ea9897cd316ddb359
#
_cell.length_a   1.000
_cell.length_b   1.000
_cell.length_c   1.000
_cell.angle_alpha   90.00
_cell.angle_beta   90.00
_cell.angle_gamma   90.00
#
_symmetry.space_group_name_H-M   'P 1'
#
loop_
_entity.id
_entity.type
_entity.pdbx_description
1 polymer ?
#
loop_
_entity_poly.entity_id
_entity_poly.type
_entity_poly.pdbx_seq_one_letter_code
_entity_poly.pdbx_strand_id
1 'polypeptide(L)'
;MDRGYIYSRIDPEIKPVGNDSLDVHFIITENHKVYINHIAIVGNTRTRENVIRRQLRVFPGDVFNRERLMRSHREVMMLNFFANVVPDVIPVSDNKVDLEIQVEEKPAGQANANMGFTQAYGMTGGGGVALPNFRGRGQSLNLSINIGTNYNIYGSSSPSKYRSASLSFTDPMVNDTKNLLGGSVFYQFRGGSSLYTAPIDYTVAGSSITWGRIFKWPDDYFRGTWAFQVVRKIYSDYTEDELNSLAGGLEISDGINFSQTIRRDNRDHPEFPTTGSSFSLKSTLSGGILGGQEDFHKHILNLEWFTPTFWKFVLMNSMKIGFIKELPSKGDDGSFIPWDERFKMGGNGIPYGNPLRGYDDNRIGPLAINGSPLGGTALAKFGTEFRVPFAENPVVYGLVFAEMGNVWSSTDLNEKLNLKRGSSFDLKRSIGIGVRFFMPMIGMLGFDLAYGFDRIDSSGDHKPDWKTTLTFGQQF
;
A
#
# COMPACT_ATOMS: atom_id res chain seq x y z
N MET A 1 10.08 -17.54 31.55
CA MET A 1 10.99 -16.41 31.22
C MET A 1 10.26 -15.05 31.06
N ASP A 2 9.00 -15.03 30.65
CA ASP A 2 8.28 -13.75 30.40
C ASP A 2 7.81 -13.01 31.68
N ARG A 3 7.99 -13.62 32.86
CA ARG A 3 7.71 -13.02 34.17
C ARG A 3 8.98 -12.72 34.99
N GLY A 4 10.17 -12.72 34.32
CA GLY A 4 11.45 -12.41 34.96
C GLY A 4 12.22 -13.58 35.59
N TYR A 5 11.70 -14.77 35.53
CA TYR A 5 12.36 -15.95 36.09
C TYR A 5 13.26 -16.64 35.06
N ILE A 6 14.38 -16.03 34.71
CA ILE A 6 15.30 -16.53 33.66
C ILE A 6 16.15 -17.72 34.16
N TYR A 7 16.36 -17.83 35.46
CA TYR A 7 17.13 -18.89 36.07
C TYR A 7 16.24 -20.04 36.62
N SER A 8 14.95 -20.05 36.25
CA SER A 8 14.07 -21.16 36.63
C SER A 8 14.53 -22.46 36.01
N ARG A 9 14.54 -23.51 36.82
CA ARG A 9 14.90 -24.87 36.44
C ARG A 9 13.70 -25.77 36.59
N ILE A 10 13.48 -26.65 35.65
CA ILE A 10 12.44 -27.68 35.69
C ILE A 10 13.14 -29.03 35.55
N ASP A 11 13.12 -29.80 36.61
CA ASP A 11 13.72 -31.13 36.66
C ASP A 11 12.58 -32.17 36.65
N PRO A 12 12.39 -32.93 35.56
CA PRO A 12 11.42 -34.00 35.50
C PRO A 12 11.97 -35.27 36.23
N GLU A 13 11.31 -35.73 37.28
CA GLU A 13 11.50 -37.06 37.82
C GLU A 13 10.51 -38.02 37.16
N ILE A 14 11.04 -39.03 36.47
CA ILE A 14 10.25 -40.01 35.74
C ILE A 14 10.30 -41.33 36.52
N LYS A 15 9.13 -41.83 36.94
CA LYS A 15 8.99 -43.11 37.62
C LYS A 15 8.12 -44.04 36.77
N PRO A 16 8.62 -45.21 36.35
CA PRO A 16 7.78 -46.20 35.69
C PRO A 16 6.72 -46.75 36.64
N VAL A 17 5.46 -46.80 36.21
CA VAL A 17 4.33 -47.34 36.94
C VAL A 17 3.73 -48.48 36.13
N GLY A 18 4.08 -49.71 36.48
CA GLY A 18 3.68 -50.88 35.70
C GLY A 18 4.48 -51.00 34.39
N ASN A 19 3.91 -51.70 33.38
CA ASN A 19 4.59 -51.97 32.11
C ASN A 19 4.32 -50.91 31.05
N ASP A 20 3.25 -50.08 31.15
CA ASP A 20 2.75 -49.22 30.09
C ASP A 20 2.51 -47.76 30.50
N SER A 21 2.88 -47.40 31.75
CA SER A 21 2.62 -46.04 32.25
C SER A 21 3.87 -45.46 32.92
N LEU A 22 4.02 -44.13 32.79
CA LEU A 22 5.07 -43.34 33.42
C LEU A 22 4.41 -42.27 34.32
N ASP A 23 4.86 -42.16 35.54
CA ASP A 23 4.54 -41.04 36.42
C ASP A 23 5.66 -40.00 36.29
N VAL A 24 5.29 -38.75 35.91
CA VAL A 24 6.25 -37.66 35.68
C VAL A 24 5.99 -36.56 36.71
N HIS A 25 6.92 -36.40 37.62
CA HIS A 25 6.89 -35.37 38.65
C HIS A 25 7.82 -34.22 38.26
N PHE A 26 7.29 -33.04 38.01
CA PHE A 26 8.08 -31.85 37.67
C PHE A 26 8.46 -31.07 38.93
N ILE A 27 9.75 -31.00 39.24
CA ILE A 27 10.29 -30.15 40.29
C ILE A 27 10.65 -28.81 39.68
N ILE A 28 9.93 -27.75 40.08
CA ILE A 28 10.14 -26.39 39.54
C ILE A 28 10.85 -25.55 40.61
N THR A 29 12.06 -25.07 40.26
CA THR A 29 12.82 -24.13 41.08
C THR A 29 12.78 -22.76 40.37
N GLU A 30 11.99 -21.82 40.91
CA GLU A 30 11.76 -20.52 40.23
C GLU A 30 12.96 -19.54 40.36
N ASN A 31 13.74 -19.63 41.45
CA ASN A 31 14.77 -18.66 41.82
C ASN A 31 14.21 -17.22 41.95
N HIS A 32 15.05 -16.19 41.71
CA HIS A 32 14.67 -14.79 41.87
C HIS A 32 14.21 -14.16 40.55
N LYS A 33 13.33 -13.15 40.68
CA LYS A 33 13.01 -12.28 39.54
C LYS A 33 14.22 -11.42 39.17
N VAL A 34 14.51 -11.37 37.88
CA VAL A 34 15.63 -10.62 37.33
C VAL A 34 15.14 -9.32 36.70
N TYR A 35 15.87 -8.25 36.96
CA TYR A 35 15.60 -6.90 36.47
C TYR A 35 16.69 -6.47 35.47
N ILE A 36 16.31 -5.65 34.51
CA ILE A 36 17.24 -5.06 33.55
C ILE A 36 17.96 -3.90 34.26
N ASN A 37 19.30 -3.98 34.37
CA ASN A 37 20.12 -2.95 34.98
C ASN A 37 20.50 -1.88 33.94
N HIS A 38 21.10 -2.28 32.84
CA HIS A 38 21.56 -1.38 31.76
C HIS A 38 21.25 -1.99 30.39
N ILE A 39 21.13 -1.11 29.34
CA ILE A 39 20.99 -1.54 27.95
C ILE A 39 22.08 -0.83 27.15
N ALA A 40 23.05 -1.59 26.66
CA ALA A 40 24.10 -1.14 25.75
C ALA A 40 23.70 -1.44 24.32
N ILE A 41 24.07 -0.56 23.39
CA ILE A 41 23.91 -0.75 21.95
C ILE A 41 25.30 -0.63 21.35
N VAL A 42 25.73 -1.65 20.61
CA VAL A 42 27.08 -1.73 20.04
C VAL A 42 27.03 -2.08 18.56
N GLY A 43 28.04 -1.65 17.78
CA GLY A 43 28.13 -1.91 16.34
C GLY A 43 27.47 -0.86 15.45
N ASN A 44 26.77 0.13 16.01
CA ASN A 44 26.14 1.22 15.27
C ASN A 44 27.15 2.34 14.96
N THR A 45 27.78 2.28 13.79
CA THR A 45 28.79 3.26 13.35
C THR A 45 28.20 4.45 12.59
N ARG A 46 27.11 4.24 11.85
CA ARG A 46 26.40 5.22 11.03
C ARG A 46 25.08 5.63 11.64
N THR A 47 24.35 4.66 12.17
CA THR A 47 23.03 4.87 12.77
C THR A 47 23.19 5.41 14.18
N ARG A 48 22.49 6.50 14.47
CA ARG A 48 22.50 7.07 15.82
C ARG A 48 21.85 6.12 16.81
N GLU A 49 22.38 6.02 18.00
CA GLU A 49 21.90 5.12 19.06
C GLU A 49 20.41 5.32 19.36
N ASN A 50 19.92 6.57 19.39
CA ASN A 50 18.52 6.86 19.67
C ASN A 50 17.56 6.22 18.64
N VAL A 51 18.00 6.03 17.39
CA VAL A 51 17.18 5.36 16.35
C VAL A 51 16.90 3.91 16.70
N ILE A 52 17.87 3.23 17.31
CA ILE A 52 17.72 1.83 17.76
C ILE A 52 16.97 1.82 19.10
N ARG A 53 17.38 2.66 20.04
CA ARG A 53 16.85 2.71 21.41
C ARG A 53 15.33 2.98 21.44
N ARG A 54 14.82 3.83 20.56
CA ARG A 54 13.38 4.14 20.47
C ARG A 54 12.51 3.00 19.95
N GLN A 55 13.11 1.94 19.39
CA GLN A 55 12.40 0.72 18.97
C GLN A 55 12.28 -0.30 20.11
N LEU A 56 13.06 -0.15 21.18
CA LEU A 56 13.07 -1.10 22.27
C LEU A 56 11.75 -1.04 23.07
N ARG A 57 11.30 -2.20 23.51
CA ARG A 57 10.11 -2.39 24.37
C ARG A 57 10.50 -2.77 25.80
N VAL A 58 11.79 -2.77 26.08
CA VAL A 58 12.42 -3.03 27.38
C VAL A 58 13.21 -1.83 27.81
N PHE A 59 13.20 -1.52 29.12
CA PHE A 59 13.86 -0.34 29.68
C PHE A 59 14.64 -0.72 30.95
N PRO A 60 15.69 0.03 31.31
CA PRO A 60 16.35 -0.14 32.57
C PRO A 60 15.35 -0.03 33.74
N GLY A 61 15.43 -0.98 34.69
CA GLY A 61 14.52 -1.09 35.82
C GLY A 61 13.31 -2.01 35.57
N ASP A 62 13.00 -2.37 34.33
CA ASP A 62 11.93 -3.31 34.03
C ASP A 62 12.27 -4.73 34.52
N VAL A 63 11.25 -5.51 34.85
CA VAL A 63 11.38 -6.97 35.02
C VAL A 63 11.73 -7.54 33.65
N PHE A 64 12.74 -8.43 33.61
CA PHE A 64 13.11 -9.10 32.36
C PHE A 64 11.91 -9.83 31.75
N ASN A 65 11.69 -9.60 30.47
CA ASN A 65 10.60 -10.23 29.72
C ASN A 65 11.13 -10.61 28.33
N ARG A 66 11.18 -11.93 28.07
CA ARG A 66 11.71 -12.47 26.81
C ARG A 66 10.86 -12.05 25.61
N GLU A 67 9.54 -12.07 25.74
CA GLU A 67 8.63 -11.68 24.65
C GLU A 67 8.87 -10.22 24.23
N ARG A 68 8.98 -9.31 25.22
CA ARG A 68 9.29 -7.90 24.94
C ARG A 68 10.67 -7.71 24.31
N LEU A 69 11.68 -8.49 24.74
CA LEU A 69 13.02 -8.47 24.15
C LEU A 69 12.99 -8.94 22.70
N MET A 70 12.33 -10.07 22.41
CA MET A 70 12.18 -10.59 21.05
C MET A 70 11.37 -9.64 20.15
N ARG A 71 10.38 -8.96 20.72
CA ARG A 71 9.65 -7.91 20.00
C ARG A 71 10.57 -6.71 19.69
N SER A 72 11.40 -6.29 20.64
CA SER A 72 12.42 -5.23 20.42
C SER A 72 13.39 -5.62 19.31
N HIS A 73 13.92 -6.85 19.36
CA HIS A 73 14.76 -7.39 18.30
C HIS A 73 14.09 -7.27 16.92
N ARG A 74 12.83 -7.75 16.81
CA ARG A 74 12.08 -7.67 15.55
C ARG A 74 11.88 -6.22 15.09
N GLU A 75 11.52 -5.29 15.98
CA GLU A 75 11.31 -3.89 15.64
C GLU A 75 12.61 -3.22 15.15
N VAL A 76 13.76 -3.56 15.72
CA VAL A 76 15.07 -3.09 15.23
C VAL A 76 15.41 -3.70 13.87
N MET A 77 15.18 -5.00 13.66
CA MET A 77 15.37 -5.66 12.36
C MET A 77 14.46 -5.09 11.27
N MET A 78 13.23 -4.71 11.62
CA MET A 78 12.25 -4.10 10.70
C MET A 78 12.67 -2.71 10.21
N LEU A 79 13.62 -2.03 10.85
CA LEU A 79 14.23 -0.80 10.31
C LEU A 79 14.96 -1.06 8.98
N ASN A 80 15.39 -2.29 8.75
CA ASN A 80 16.11 -2.72 7.56
C ASN A 80 17.47 -2.00 7.34
N PHE A 81 18.07 -1.49 8.43
CA PHE A 81 19.40 -0.84 8.43
C PHE A 81 20.51 -1.81 8.79
N PHE A 82 20.15 -2.97 9.32
CA PHE A 82 21.06 -3.95 9.89
C PHE A 82 20.99 -5.26 9.12
N ALA A 83 22.16 -5.87 8.92
CA ALA A 83 22.26 -7.24 8.40
C ALA A 83 21.92 -8.26 9.50
N ASN A 84 22.32 -7.95 10.73
CA ASN A 84 22.05 -8.77 11.90
C ASN A 84 21.81 -7.91 13.15
N VAL A 85 21.03 -8.43 14.08
CA VAL A 85 20.77 -7.86 15.41
C VAL A 85 20.77 -9.01 16.40
N VAL A 86 21.68 -8.99 17.35
CA VAL A 86 21.82 -10.05 18.37
C VAL A 86 21.62 -9.43 19.75
N PRO A 87 20.52 -9.72 20.44
CA PRO A 87 20.36 -9.36 21.84
C PRO A 87 21.12 -10.37 22.73
N ASP A 88 22.04 -9.88 23.54
CA ASP A 88 22.75 -10.67 24.53
C ASP A 88 22.31 -10.27 25.95
N VAL A 89 22.32 -11.25 26.87
CA VAL A 89 21.89 -11.07 28.26
C VAL A 89 23.07 -11.38 29.17
N ILE A 90 23.65 -10.35 29.75
CA ILE A 90 24.87 -10.45 30.57
C ILE A 90 24.48 -10.41 32.06
N PRO A 91 24.70 -11.47 32.83
CA PRO A 91 24.46 -11.47 34.27
C PRO A 91 25.37 -10.47 35.00
N VAL A 92 24.79 -9.62 35.85
CA VAL A 92 25.53 -8.65 36.69
C VAL A 92 25.48 -9.05 38.17
N SER A 93 24.33 -9.57 38.62
CA SER A 93 24.12 -10.07 39.95
C SER A 93 22.97 -11.10 39.95
N ASP A 94 22.68 -11.71 41.12
CA ASP A 94 21.62 -12.74 41.24
C ASP A 94 20.25 -12.30 40.71
N ASN A 95 19.99 -10.96 40.74
CA ASN A 95 18.68 -10.43 40.35
C ASN A 95 18.77 -9.32 39.29
N LYS A 96 19.94 -9.10 38.65
CA LYS A 96 20.13 -8.07 37.63
C LYS A 96 20.91 -8.58 36.43
N VAL A 97 20.48 -8.15 35.25
CA VAL A 97 21.16 -8.41 33.98
C VAL A 97 21.34 -7.10 33.20
N ASP A 98 22.43 -7.01 32.46
CA ASP A 98 22.60 -6.03 31.39
C ASP A 98 22.17 -6.66 30.07
N LEU A 99 21.56 -5.85 29.23
CA LEU A 99 21.25 -6.24 27.87
C LEU A 99 22.23 -5.55 26.92
N GLU A 100 22.86 -6.30 26.06
CA GLU A 100 23.68 -5.78 24.96
C GLU A 100 23.01 -6.08 23.62
N ILE A 101 22.65 -5.04 22.90
CA ILE A 101 22.07 -5.16 21.55
C ILE A 101 23.19 -4.93 20.55
N GLN A 102 23.74 -6.03 20.03
CA GLN A 102 24.78 -5.99 19.01
C GLN A 102 24.13 -5.85 17.65
N VAL A 103 24.52 -4.84 16.87
CA VAL A 103 24.00 -4.61 15.53
C VAL A 103 25.13 -4.63 14.50
N GLU A 104 24.87 -5.24 13.35
CA GLU A 104 25.74 -5.22 12.19
C GLU A 104 25.07 -4.38 11.09
N GLU A 105 25.62 -3.18 10.80
CA GLU A 105 25.05 -2.27 9.82
C GLU A 105 25.31 -2.74 8.39
N LYS A 106 24.27 -2.62 7.54
CA LYS A 106 24.38 -2.81 6.10
C LYS A 106 24.19 -1.49 5.34
N PRO A 107 24.68 -1.37 4.10
CA PRO A 107 24.32 -0.26 3.24
C PRO A 107 22.79 -0.22 3.07
N ALA A 108 22.16 0.82 3.63
CA ALA A 108 20.72 0.97 3.59
C ALA A 108 20.23 1.75 2.36
N GLY A 109 21.12 2.53 1.70
CA GLY A 109 20.80 3.24 0.47
C GLY A 109 20.47 2.26 -0.66
N GLN A 110 19.36 2.50 -1.34
CA GLN A 110 18.86 1.66 -2.44
C GLN A 110 18.70 2.51 -3.69
N ALA A 111 19.28 2.03 -4.79
CA ALA A 111 18.88 2.48 -6.13
C ALA A 111 17.95 1.42 -6.69
N ASN A 112 16.77 1.83 -7.12
CA ASN A 112 15.81 0.96 -7.75
C ASN A 112 15.59 1.36 -9.20
N ALA A 113 15.34 0.39 -10.05
CA ALA A 113 14.85 0.57 -11.40
C ALA A 113 13.59 -0.27 -11.55
N ASN A 114 12.60 0.29 -12.21
CA ASN A 114 11.37 -0.43 -12.54
C ASN A 114 11.11 -0.36 -14.05
N MET A 115 10.47 -1.38 -14.55
CA MET A 115 10.01 -1.45 -15.93
C MET A 115 8.64 -2.12 -15.93
N GLY A 116 7.73 -1.65 -16.75
CA GLY A 116 6.41 -2.23 -16.84
C GLY A 116 5.80 -2.00 -18.21
N PHE A 117 4.67 -2.65 -18.45
CA PHE A 117 3.87 -2.43 -19.64
C PHE A 117 2.43 -2.13 -19.23
N THR A 118 1.88 -1.07 -19.80
CA THR A 118 0.47 -0.71 -19.64
C THR A 118 -0.17 -0.50 -21.02
N GLN A 119 -1.45 -0.79 -21.15
CA GLN A 119 -2.16 -0.53 -22.40
C GLN A 119 -2.22 0.97 -22.71
N ALA A 120 -2.27 1.79 -21.67
CA ALA A 120 -2.34 3.25 -21.79
C ALA A 120 -1.04 3.89 -22.29
N TYR A 121 0.10 3.51 -21.73
CA TYR A 121 1.40 4.15 -21.99
C TYR A 121 2.46 3.21 -22.54
N GLY A 122 2.09 1.99 -22.95
CA GLY A 122 3.03 1.00 -23.47
C GLY A 122 4.10 0.60 -22.46
N MET A 123 5.34 0.59 -22.90
CA MET A 123 6.50 0.38 -22.02
C MET A 123 6.68 1.59 -21.12
N THR A 124 6.67 1.36 -19.83
CA THR A 124 6.99 2.35 -18.81
C THR A 124 8.24 1.91 -18.06
N GLY A 125 9.09 2.85 -17.73
CA GLY A 125 10.29 2.60 -16.97
C GLY A 125 10.57 3.74 -16.02
N GLY A 126 11.29 3.45 -14.97
CA GLY A 126 11.67 4.45 -14.00
C GLY A 126 12.83 4.02 -13.14
N GLY A 127 13.30 4.95 -12.37
CA GLY A 127 14.32 4.70 -11.39
C GLY A 127 14.17 5.62 -10.20
N GLY A 128 14.80 5.24 -9.12
CA GLY A 128 14.78 6.03 -7.91
C GLY A 128 15.98 5.76 -7.03
N VAL A 129 16.21 6.68 -6.13
CA VAL A 129 17.16 6.55 -5.04
C VAL A 129 16.41 6.71 -3.74
N ALA A 130 16.53 5.71 -2.88
CA ALA A 130 15.97 5.75 -1.54
C ALA A 130 17.11 5.71 -0.51
N LEU A 131 17.12 6.66 0.39
CA LEU A 131 18.06 6.78 1.52
C LEU A 131 17.26 6.65 2.83
N PRO A 132 16.93 5.42 3.29
CA PRO A 132 16.01 5.22 4.42
C PRO A 132 16.60 5.57 5.78
N ASN A 133 17.92 5.72 5.89
CA ASN A 133 18.61 6.16 7.10
C ASN A 133 19.45 7.42 6.84
N PHE A 134 18.81 8.45 6.29
CA PHE A 134 19.48 9.69 5.93
C PHE A 134 20.15 10.33 7.16
N ARG A 135 21.46 10.58 7.07
CA ARG A 135 22.31 11.12 8.16
C ARG A 135 22.32 10.24 9.43
N GLY A 136 21.98 8.96 9.33
CA GLY A 136 21.93 8.06 10.48
C GLY A 136 20.80 8.33 11.46
N ARG A 137 19.79 9.12 11.09
CA ARG A 137 18.68 9.54 11.96
C ARG A 137 17.42 8.70 11.80
N GLY A 138 17.46 7.64 10.97
CA GLY A 138 16.29 6.87 10.61
C GLY A 138 15.28 7.64 9.77
N GLN A 139 15.66 8.79 9.23
CA GLN A 139 14.88 9.59 8.30
C GLN A 139 15.04 9.03 6.89
N SER A 140 14.01 9.16 6.05
CA SER A 140 14.07 8.72 4.67
C SER A 140 14.04 9.90 3.70
N LEU A 141 14.91 9.85 2.69
CA LEU A 141 14.90 10.75 1.54
C LEU A 141 14.76 9.90 0.28
N ASN A 142 13.71 10.16 -0.51
CA ASN A 142 13.44 9.38 -1.71
C ASN A 142 13.31 10.32 -2.91
N LEU A 143 13.97 9.95 -4.00
CA LEU A 143 13.82 10.55 -5.31
C LEU A 143 13.33 9.47 -6.28
N SER A 144 12.28 9.75 -7.04
CA SER A 144 11.83 8.85 -8.11
C SER A 144 11.57 9.60 -9.39
N ILE A 145 11.88 8.95 -10.51
CA ILE A 145 11.63 9.45 -11.87
C ILE A 145 11.06 8.29 -12.67
N ASN A 146 9.93 8.52 -13.36
CA ASN A 146 9.34 7.53 -14.24
C ASN A 146 9.00 8.16 -15.59
N ILE A 147 9.14 7.37 -16.64
CA ILE A 147 8.83 7.73 -18.01
C ILE A 147 8.07 6.58 -18.68
N GLY A 148 7.16 6.92 -19.57
CA GLY A 148 6.45 5.95 -20.40
C GLY A 148 6.11 6.58 -21.74
N THR A 149 6.15 5.78 -22.79
CA THR A 149 5.76 6.21 -24.13
C THR A 149 5.15 5.03 -24.88
N ASN A 150 3.97 5.25 -25.42
CA ASN A 150 3.32 4.30 -26.29
C ASN A 150 3.50 4.79 -27.74
N TYR A 151 4.40 4.14 -28.45
CA TYR A 151 4.46 4.27 -29.92
C TYR A 151 3.36 3.38 -30.47
N ASN A 152 2.34 4.01 -31.02
CA ASN A 152 1.16 3.33 -31.49
C ASN A 152 1.50 2.35 -32.62
N ILE A 153 1.39 1.06 -32.34
CA ILE A 153 1.55 -0.02 -33.32
C ILE A 153 0.35 -0.06 -34.29
N TYR A 154 -0.74 0.66 -33.99
CA TYR A 154 -2.00 0.65 -34.72
C TYR A 154 -2.41 2.01 -35.34
N GLY A 155 -1.48 2.88 -35.70
CA GLY A 155 -1.75 3.96 -36.62
C GLY A 155 -2.37 5.27 -36.09
N SER A 156 -2.31 5.54 -34.77
CA SER A 156 -2.69 6.86 -34.24
C SER A 156 -1.52 7.83 -34.27
N SER A 157 -1.77 9.07 -34.62
CA SER A 157 -0.77 10.09 -34.95
C SER A 157 -0.02 10.70 -33.76
N SER A 158 -0.40 10.40 -32.53
CA SER A 158 0.26 10.94 -31.33
C SER A 158 0.51 9.87 -30.27
N PRO A 159 1.77 9.63 -29.89
CA PRO A 159 2.07 8.66 -28.82
C PRO A 159 1.66 9.21 -27.47
N SER A 160 0.92 8.43 -26.68
CA SER A 160 0.67 8.76 -25.28
C SER A 160 1.99 8.83 -24.51
N LYS A 161 2.19 9.87 -23.73
CA LYS A 161 3.42 10.11 -22.97
C LYS A 161 3.12 10.21 -21.50
N TYR A 162 3.99 9.63 -20.68
CA TYR A 162 3.94 9.73 -19.25
C TYR A 162 5.32 10.13 -18.71
N ARG A 163 5.36 11.12 -17.83
CA ARG A 163 6.57 11.52 -17.13
C ARG A 163 6.21 11.89 -15.70
N SER A 164 6.98 11.43 -14.74
CA SER A 164 6.83 11.88 -13.36
C SER A 164 8.18 12.00 -12.67
N ALA A 165 8.26 12.96 -11.77
CA ALA A 165 9.35 13.11 -10.83
C ALA A 165 8.80 13.44 -9.45
N SER A 166 9.35 12.84 -8.41
CA SER A 166 8.98 13.17 -7.04
C SER A 166 10.19 13.13 -6.12
N LEU A 167 10.20 14.04 -5.15
CA LEU A 167 11.15 14.08 -4.06
C LEU A 167 10.36 14.09 -2.74
N SER A 168 10.68 13.16 -1.85
CA SER A 168 10.03 13.07 -0.55
C SER A 168 11.04 12.91 0.58
N PHE A 169 10.74 13.55 1.69
CA PHE A 169 11.46 13.41 2.95
C PHE A 169 10.48 13.01 4.04
N THR A 170 10.87 12.04 4.88
CA THR A 170 10.03 11.59 5.99
C THR A 170 10.88 11.30 7.22
N ASP A 171 10.50 11.88 8.34
CA ASP A 171 10.98 11.50 9.67
C ASP A 171 9.88 10.63 10.34
N PRO A 172 10.12 9.33 10.54
CA PRO A 172 9.10 8.43 11.08
C PRO A 172 8.86 8.62 12.58
N MET A 173 9.79 9.27 13.31
CA MET A 173 9.72 9.46 14.75
C MET A 173 10.37 10.80 15.13
N VAL A 174 9.64 11.88 14.86
CA VAL A 174 10.10 13.25 15.19
C VAL A 174 10.34 13.38 16.68
N ASN A 175 11.53 13.86 17.06
CA ASN A 175 11.96 13.99 18.46
C ASN A 175 11.79 12.68 19.26
N ASP A 176 12.06 11.54 18.63
CA ASP A 176 11.94 10.19 19.20
C ASP A 176 10.53 9.85 19.73
N THR A 177 9.53 10.60 19.27
CA THR A 177 8.12 10.32 19.57
C THR A 177 7.52 9.41 18.51
N LYS A 178 6.33 8.85 18.77
CA LYS A 178 5.58 8.04 17.79
C LYS A 178 4.86 8.90 16.73
N ASN A 179 5.37 10.07 16.43
CA ASN A 179 4.85 10.98 15.43
C ASN A 179 5.75 10.97 14.20
N LEU A 180 5.14 10.76 13.04
CA LEU A 180 5.76 10.88 11.73
C LEU A 180 5.51 12.29 11.20
N LEU A 181 6.53 12.87 10.56
CA LEU A 181 6.39 14.09 9.77
C LEU A 181 7.06 13.86 8.42
N GLY A 182 6.34 14.17 7.35
CA GLY A 182 6.85 14.05 5.99
C GLY A 182 6.50 15.26 5.14
N GLY A 183 7.24 15.43 4.07
CA GLY A 183 6.97 16.41 3.03
C GLY A 183 7.35 15.84 1.68
N SER A 184 6.61 16.21 0.64
CA SER A 184 6.94 15.83 -0.73
C SER A 184 6.61 16.94 -1.71
N VAL A 185 7.37 16.94 -2.82
CA VAL A 185 7.07 17.70 -4.03
C VAL A 185 7.05 16.74 -5.19
N PHE A 186 6.14 16.97 -6.13
CA PHE A 186 5.99 16.09 -7.27
C PHE A 186 5.55 16.88 -8.52
N TYR A 187 5.94 16.33 -9.65
CA TYR A 187 5.56 16.76 -10.98
C TYR A 187 5.16 15.55 -11.80
N GLN A 188 4.09 15.65 -12.56
CA GLN A 188 3.63 14.58 -13.42
C GLN A 188 3.01 15.18 -14.69
N PHE A 189 3.48 14.70 -15.84
CA PHE A 189 2.86 14.93 -17.14
C PHE A 189 2.20 13.65 -17.62
N ARG A 190 0.99 13.78 -18.12
CA ARG A 190 0.18 12.68 -18.66
C ARG A 190 -0.38 13.11 -20.01
N GLY A 191 0.15 12.49 -21.06
CA GLY A 191 -0.36 12.68 -22.42
C GLY A 191 -1.59 11.83 -22.66
N GLY A 192 -2.61 12.42 -23.26
CA GLY A 192 -3.86 11.78 -23.62
C GLY A 192 -3.76 10.92 -24.88
N SER A 193 -4.84 10.84 -25.62
CA SER A 193 -4.99 10.19 -26.93
C SER A 193 -5.08 8.66 -26.98
N SER A 194 -5.32 7.97 -25.89
CA SER A 194 -5.52 6.52 -25.87
C SER A 194 -6.95 6.15 -25.45
N LEU A 195 -7.45 5.03 -25.94
CA LEU A 195 -8.73 4.45 -25.49
C LEU A 195 -8.74 4.12 -23.97
N TYR A 196 -7.58 4.15 -23.33
CA TYR A 196 -7.39 3.79 -21.91
C TYR A 196 -7.08 4.98 -21.02
N THR A 197 -6.92 6.19 -21.59
CA THR A 197 -6.64 7.44 -20.86
C THR A 197 -7.66 8.53 -21.22
N ALA A 198 -7.61 9.66 -20.52
CA ALA A 198 -8.30 10.86 -20.97
C ALA A 198 -7.81 11.30 -22.34
N PRO A 199 -8.67 11.81 -23.20
CA PRO A 199 -8.29 12.31 -24.52
C PRO A 199 -7.59 13.67 -24.49
N ILE A 200 -7.15 14.12 -23.31
CA ILE A 200 -6.48 15.41 -23.10
C ILE A 200 -5.13 15.22 -22.42
N ASP A 201 -4.19 16.06 -22.74
CA ASP A 201 -2.92 16.15 -22.03
C ASP A 201 -3.08 16.99 -20.76
N TYR A 202 -2.45 16.57 -19.67
CA TYR A 202 -2.43 17.39 -18.47
C TYR A 202 -1.16 17.23 -17.64
N THR A 203 -0.74 18.34 -17.07
CA THR A 203 0.38 18.44 -16.14
C THR A 203 -0.16 18.60 -14.72
N VAL A 204 0.39 17.85 -13.79
CA VAL A 204 0.09 17.95 -12.35
C VAL A 204 1.37 18.27 -11.61
N ALA A 205 1.40 19.37 -10.88
CA ALA A 205 2.48 19.72 -9.98
C ALA A 205 1.93 20.02 -8.59
N GLY A 206 2.63 19.58 -7.55
CA GLY A 206 2.13 19.81 -6.21
C GLY A 206 3.14 19.55 -5.12
N SER A 207 2.71 19.88 -3.90
CA SER A 207 3.45 19.61 -2.69
C SER A 207 2.52 19.08 -1.61
N SER A 208 3.06 18.30 -0.68
CA SER A 208 2.29 17.83 0.47
C SER A 208 3.11 17.86 1.76
N ILE A 209 2.40 18.08 2.86
CA ILE A 209 2.92 17.88 4.22
C ILE A 209 2.06 16.82 4.87
N THR A 210 2.71 15.84 5.48
CA THR A 210 2.06 14.69 6.10
C THR A 210 2.48 14.61 7.56
N TRP A 211 1.49 14.48 8.44
CA TRP A 211 1.70 14.11 9.83
C TRP A 211 1.08 12.76 10.10
N GLY A 212 1.73 11.92 10.87
CA GLY A 212 1.26 10.59 11.23
C GLY A 212 1.48 10.26 12.69
N ARG A 213 0.65 9.37 13.23
CA ARG A 213 0.78 8.90 14.61
C ARG A 213 0.37 7.43 14.73
N ILE A 214 1.16 6.68 15.52
CA ILE A 214 0.80 5.33 15.94
C ILE A 214 -0.02 5.44 17.23
N PHE A 215 -1.23 4.88 17.22
CA PHE A 215 -2.11 4.85 18.38
C PHE A 215 -1.71 3.72 19.33
N LYS A 216 -2.05 3.89 20.61
CA LYS A 216 -1.88 2.83 21.63
C LYS A 216 -3.19 2.08 21.90
N TRP A 217 -4.29 2.65 21.46
CA TRP A 217 -5.64 2.12 21.65
C TRP A 217 -6.42 2.18 20.32
N PRO A 218 -7.22 1.17 19.99
CA PRO A 218 -7.55 -0.04 20.72
C PRO A 218 -6.41 -1.07 20.78
N ASP A 219 -5.49 -1.06 19.81
CA ASP A 219 -4.24 -1.80 19.79
C ASP A 219 -3.13 -0.96 19.11
N ASP A 220 -1.88 -1.39 19.19
CA ASP A 220 -0.73 -0.66 18.64
C ASP A 220 -0.45 -0.93 17.15
N TYR A 221 -1.39 -1.59 16.45
CA TYR A 221 -1.37 -1.74 14.99
C TYR A 221 -2.06 -0.59 14.26
N PHE A 222 -2.80 0.26 14.99
CA PHE A 222 -3.46 1.42 14.41
C PHE A 222 -2.51 2.58 14.16
N ARG A 223 -2.61 3.15 12.97
CA ARG A 223 -1.90 4.38 12.56
C ARG A 223 -2.89 5.35 11.93
N GLY A 224 -2.83 6.60 12.38
CA GLY A 224 -3.48 7.74 11.72
C GLY A 224 -2.46 8.53 10.92
N THR A 225 -2.83 8.95 9.73
CA THR A 225 -2.02 9.83 8.88
C THR A 225 -2.91 10.94 8.34
N TRP A 226 -2.47 12.19 8.46
CA TRP A 226 -3.14 13.37 7.95
C TRP A 226 -2.20 14.06 6.99
N ALA A 227 -2.68 14.36 5.80
CA ALA A 227 -1.90 15.05 4.80
C ALA A 227 -2.65 16.30 4.30
N PHE A 228 -1.92 17.38 4.20
CA PHE A 228 -2.33 18.60 3.52
C PHE A 228 -1.57 18.69 2.21
N GLN A 229 -2.27 18.87 1.10
CA GLN A 229 -1.70 18.85 -0.24
C GLN A 229 -2.23 20.03 -1.06
N VAL A 230 -1.32 20.68 -1.77
CA VAL A 230 -1.66 21.69 -2.77
C VAL A 230 -1.22 21.17 -4.12
N VAL A 231 -2.12 21.21 -5.09
CA VAL A 231 -1.93 20.67 -6.44
C VAL A 231 -2.38 21.70 -7.46
N ARG A 232 -1.60 21.89 -8.50
CA ARG A 232 -1.97 22.63 -9.72
C ARG A 232 -2.01 21.67 -10.88
N LYS A 233 -3.12 21.68 -11.62
CA LYS A 233 -3.34 20.92 -12.85
C LYS A 233 -3.45 21.90 -14.02
N ILE A 234 -2.75 21.63 -15.10
CA ILE A 234 -2.78 22.42 -16.33
C ILE A 234 -3.17 21.47 -17.45
N TYR A 235 -4.27 21.75 -18.11
CA TYR A 235 -4.80 20.96 -19.22
C TYR A 235 -4.35 21.54 -20.54
N SER A 236 -4.05 20.68 -21.52
CA SER A 236 -3.60 21.06 -22.86
C SER A 236 -4.01 20.00 -23.88
N ASP A 237 -3.98 20.33 -25.14
CA ASP A 237 -4.35 19.46 -26.28
C ASP A 237 -5.77 18.89 -26.13
N TYR A 238 -6.77 19.77 -26.03
CA TYR A 238 -8.17 19.46 -25.77
C TYR A 238 -9.12 20.18 -26.74
N THR A 239 -10.31 19.62 -26.90
CA THR A 239 -11.48 20.33 -27.42
C THR A 239 -12.29 20.96 -26.27
N GLU A 240 -13.13 21.96 -26.51
CA GLU A 240 -13.97 22.57 -25.48
C GLU A 240 -14.89 21.55 -24.79
N ASP A 241 -15.45 20.60 -25.54
CA ASP A 241 -16.29 19.54 -24.98
C ASP A 241 -15.51 18.61 -24.05
N GLU A 242 -14.27 18.27 -24.39
CA GLU A 242 -13.38 17.48 -23.55
C GLU A 242 -12.98 18.25 -22.30
N LEU A 243 -12.62 19.52 -22.42
CA LEU A 243 -12.29 20.35 -21.27
C LEU A 243 -13.48 20.46 -20.31
N ASN A 244 -14.68 20.71 -20.83
CA ASN A 244 -15.90 20.78 -20.02
C ASN A 244 -16.20 19.46 -19.32
N SER A 245 -16.10 18.32 -20.02
CA SER A 245 -16.47 17.01 -19.45
C SER A 245 -15.44 16.44 -18.46
N LEU A 246 -14.17 16.76 -18.65
CA LEU A 246 -13.05 16.19 -17.89
C LEU A 246 -12.49 17.14 -16.83
N ALA A 247 -12.49 18.43 -17.11
CA ALA A 247 -11.90 19.47 -16.27
C ALA A 247 -12.90 20.57 -15.84
N GLY A 248 -14.20 20.43 -16.13
CA GLY A 248 -15.22 21.41 -15.76
C GLY A 248 -15.05 22.78 -16.44
N GLY A 249 -14.44 22.81 -17.63
CA GLY A 249 -14.16 24.04 -18.36
C GLY A 249 -12.91 24.82 -17.91
N LEU A 250 -12.14 24.28 -16.99
CA LEU A 250 -10.96 24.95 -16.42
C LEU A 250 -9.68 24.51 -17.15
N GLU A 251 -8.97 25.43 -17.77
CA GLU A 251 -7.62 25.19 -18.33
C GLU A 251 -6.58 24.97 -17.22
N ILE A 252 -6.76 25.64 -16.10
CA ILE A 252 -5.93 25.50 -14.90
C ILE A 252 -6.86 25.24 -13.73
N SER A 253 -6.57 24.18 -12.96
CA SER A 253 -7.32 23.84 -11.77
C SER A 253 -6.37 23.73 -10.57
N ASP A 254 -6.66 24.49 -9.54
CA ASP A 254 -5.96 24.46 -8.27
C ASP A 254 -6.77 23.67 -7.24
N GLY A 255 -6.20 22.56 -6.75
CA GLY A 255 -6.78 21.73 -5.69
C GLY A 255 -6.05 21.91 -4.37
N ILE A 256 -6.80 22.14 -3.29
CA ILE A 256 -6.29 22.14 -1.93
C ILE A 256 -6.99 21.03 -1.17
N ASN A 257 -6.21 20.03 -0.79
CA ASN A 257 -6.71 18.77 -0.28
C ASN A 257 -6.27 18.54 1.17
N PHE A 258 -7.20 18.13 2.00
CA PHE A 258 -6.90 17.54 3.30
C PHE A 258 -7.34 16.09 3.31
N SER A 259 -6.44 15.18 3.62
CA SER A 259 -6.75 13.76 3.70
C SER A 259 -6.41 13.17 5.05
N GLN A 260 -7.29 12.31 5.53
CA GLN A 260 -7.08 11.48 6.71
C GLN A 260 -7.08 10.02 6.30
N THR A 261 -6.08 9.27 6.74
CA THR A 261 -6.03 7.82 6.56
C THR A 261 -5.89 7.16 7.93
N ILE A 262 -6.84 6.30 8.27
CA ILE A 262 -6.74 5.40 9.43
C ILE A 262 -6.44 4.01 8.90
N ARG A 263 -5.33 3.43 9.32
CA ARG A 263 -4.90 2.09 8.92
C ARG A 263 -4.64 1.24 10.15
N ARG A 264 -5.07 -0.01 10.08
CA ARG A 264 -4.67 -1.08 11.00
C ARG A 264 -4.05 -2.21 10.16
N ASP A 265 -2.88 -2.67 10.56
CA ASP A 265 -2.18 -3.72 9.82
C ASP A 265 -1.47 -4.65 10.82
N ASN A 266 -2.01 -5.84 11.00
CA ASN A 266 -1.45 -6.87 11.87
C ASN A 266 -1.05 -8.15 11.12
N ARG A 267 -0.80 -8.03 9.81
CA ARG A 267 -0.29 -9.14 8.99
C ARG A 267 1.04 -9.64 9.52
N ASP A 268 1.24 -10.94 9.45
CA ASP A 268 2.45 -11.63 9.94
C ASP A 268 3.67 -11.41 9.03
N HIS A 269 3.45 -11.32 7.71
CA HIS A 269 4.51 -11.14 6.72
C HIS A 269 4.10 -10.10 5.64
N PRO A 270 5.00 -9.22 5.20
CA PRO A 270 4.66 -8.19 4.22
C PRO A 270 4.43 -8.74 2.80
N GLU A 271 5.19 -9.74 2.36
CA GLU A 271 5.19 -10.23 0.98
C GLU A 271 4.23 -11.41 0.77
N PHE A 272 4.18 -12.32 1.73
CA PHE A 272 3.26 -13.46 1.74
C PHE A 272 2.59 -13.59 3.10
N PRO A 273 1.58 -12.76 3.40
CA PRO A 273 0.84 -12.88 4.63
C PRO A 273 0.12 -14.23 4.72
N THR A 274 0.27 -14.91 5.86
CA THR A 274 -0.44 -16.16 6.14
C THR A 274 -1.58 -15.97 7.11
N THR A 275 -1.45 -14.98 7.99
CA THR A 275 -2.46 -14.62 9.00
C THR A 275 -2.57 -13.11 9.15
N GLY A 276 -3.66 -12.68 9.76
CA GLY A 276 -3.89 -11.28 10.06
C GLY A 276 -4.78 -10.57 9.06
N SER A 277 -4.83 -9.25 9.19
CA SER A 277 -5.69 -8.40 8.37
C SER A 277 -5.08 -7.02 8.15
N SER A 278 -5.47 -6.38 7.08
CA SER A 278 -5.20 -4.98 6.80
C SER A 278 -6.51 -4.24 6.60
N PHE A 279 -6.71 -3.18 7.33
CA PHE A 279 -7.82 -2.25 7.21
C PHE A 279 -7.28 -0.86 6.89
N SER A 280 -7.89 -0.16 5.95
CA SER A 280 -7.52 1.23 5.64
C SER A 280 -8.77 2.01 5.22
N LEU A 281 -9.05 3.10 5.93
CA LEU A 281 -10.05 4.09 5.56
C LEU A 281 -9.35 5.41 5.24
N LYS A 282 -9.40 5.83 3.98
CA LYS A 282 -8.93 7.13 3.53
C LYS A 282 -10.11 8.04 3.24
N SER A 283 -10.13 9.21 3.86
CA SER A 283 -11.10 10.28 3.62
C SER A 283 -10.36 11.52 3.15
N THR A 284 -10.78 12.10 2.04
CA THR A 284 -10.18 13.30 1.44
C THR A 284 -11.26 14.36 1.29
N LEU A 285 -10.98 15.56 1.73
CA LEU A 285 -11.73 16.77 1.46
C LEU A 285 -10.91 17.64 0.51
N SER A 286 -11.47 18.02 -0.61
CA SER A 286 -10.88 18.97 -1.57
C SER A 286 -11.76 20.19 -1.65
N GLY A 287 -11.16 21.37 -1.63
CA GLY A 287 -11.89 22.61 -1.77
C GLY A 287 -12.80 22.97 -0.59
N GLY A 288 -13.94 23.53 -0.85
CA GLY A 288 -14.88 24.00 0.16
C GLY A 288 -14.27 25.06 1.07
N ILE A 289 -14.15 24.74 2.36
CA ILE A 289 -13.52 25.62 3.36
C ILE A 289 -12.01 25.79 3.16
N LEU A 290 -11.35 24.88 2.45
CA LEU A 290 -9.92 24.92 2.17
C LEU A 290 -9.58 25.88 1.03
N GLY A 291 -10.55 26.19 0.15
CA GLY A 291 -10.34 26.96 -1.07
C GLY A 291 -9.86 26.08 -2.22
N GLY A 292 -9.57 26.69 -3.36
CA GLY A 292 -9.27 26.01 -4.63
C GLY A 292 -10.50 25.94 -5.52
N GLN A 293 -10.38 25.22 -6.63
CA GLN A 293 -11.41 25.10 -7.67
C GLN A 293 -12.02 23.68 -7.71
N GLU A 294 -11.38 22.71 -7.05
CA GLU A 294 -11.85 21.32 -6.96
C GLU A 294 -12.65 21.15 -5.67
N ASP A 295 -13.96 20.95 -5.77
CA ASP A 295 -14.87 20.91 -4.62
C ASP A 295 -15.51 19.51 -4.48
N PHE A 296 -14.91 18.62 -3.69
CA PHE A 296 -15.44 17.28 -3.45
C PHE A 296 -14.98 16.68 -2.11
N HIS A 297 -15.69 15.66 -1.67
CA HIS A 297 -15.18 14.71 -0.66
C HIS A 297 -15.14 13.29 -1.20
N LYS A 298 -14.09 12.55 -0.86
CA LYS A 298 -13.82 11.20 -1.34
C LYS A 298 -13.48 10.27 -0.19
N HIS A 299 -14.08 9.09 -0.16
CA HIS A 299 -13.84 8.10 0.86
C HIS A 299 -13.50 6.76 0.20
N ILE A 300 -12.47 6.10 0.69
CA ILE A 300 -12.04 4.78 0.21
C ILE A 300 -11.79 3.89 1.41
N LEU A 301 -12.51 2.77 1.46
CA LEU A 301 -12.34 1.70 2.42
C LEU A 301 -11.65 0.52 1.71
N ASN A 302 -10.54 0.05 2.26
CA ASN A 302 -9.88 -1.20 1.84
C ASN A 302 -9.82 -2.14 3.03
N LEU A 303 -10.17 -3.39 2.79
CA LEU A 303 -10.08 -4.48 3.76
C LEU A 303 -9.42 -5.67 3.10
N GLU A 304 -8.49 -6.29 3.81
CA GLU A 304 -7.87 -7.56 3.43
C GLU A 304 -7.76 -8.43 4.67
N TRP A 305 -8.03 -9.70 4.55
CA TRP A 305 -7.80 -10.66 5.64
C TRP A 305 -7.30 -11.98 5.09
N PHE A 306 -6.41 -12.57 5.85
CA PHE A 306 -5.66 -13.76 5.51
C PHE A 306 -5.98 -14.85 6.53
N THR A 307 -6.42 -15.98 6.04
CA THR A 307 -6.81 -17.12 6.85
C THR A 307 -5.98 -18.33 6.41
N PRO A 308 -5.15 -18.88 7.30
CA PRO A 308 -4.46 -20.13 7.00
C PRO A 308 -5.52 -21.23 6.86
N THR A 309 -5.34 -22.08 5.87
CA THR A 309 -6.19 -23.24 5.63
C THR A 309 -5.42 -24.51 5.98
N PHE A 310 -5.64 -25.61 5.27
CA PHE A 310 -4.86 -26.81 5.50
C PHE A 310 -3.43 -26.66 4.92
N TRP A 311 -2.46 -27.32 5.56
CA TRP A 311 -1.04 -27.27 5.21
C TRP A 311 -0.48 -25.83 5.28
N LYS A 312 0.19 -25.35 4.22
CA LYS A 312 0.72 -23.99 4.11
C LYS A 312 -0.14 -23.08 3.22
N PHE A 313 -1.35 -23.49 2.87
CA PHE A 313 -2.22 -22.74 1.97
C PHE A 313 -2.93 -21.61 2.72
N VAL A 314 -3.16 -20.52 2.01
CA VAL A 314 -3.76 -19.31 2.58
C VAL A 314 -4.96 -18.89 1.73
N LEU A 315 -6.08 -18.65 2.38
CA LEU A 315 -7.23 -17.98 1.78
C LEU A 315 -7.14 -16.49 2.10
N MET A 316 -7.00 -15.68 1.06
CA MET A 316 -7.01 -14.22 1.14
C MET A 316 -8.34 -13.71 0.60
N ASN A 317 -9.00 -12.84 1.35
CA ASN A 317 -10.17 -12.12 0.89
C ASN A 317 -9.90 -10.62 0.93
N SER A 318 -10.47 -9.89 -0.01
CA SER A 318 -10.33 -8.45 -0.12
C SER A 318 -11.65 -7.77 -0.44
N MET A 319 -11.83 -6.58 0.09
CA MET A 319 -12.95 -5.71 -0.24
C MET A 319 -12.44 -4.27 -0.39
N LYS A 320 -12.87 -3.59 -1.44
CA LYS A 320 -12.62 -2.17 -1.65
C LYS A 320 -13.93 -1.48 -1.99
N ILE A 321 -14.28 -0.48 -1.21
CA ILE A 321 -15.46 0.37 -1.45
C ILE A 321 -14.98 1.81 -1.50
N GLY A 322 -15.49 2.56 -2.46
CA GLY A 322 -15.18 3.98 -2.60
C GLY A 322 -16.38 4.77 -3.03
N PHE A 323 -16.47 6.00 -2.56
CA PHE A 323 -17.39 6.99 -3.11
C PHE A 323 -16.76 8.38 -3.10
N ILE A 324 -17.17 9.19 -4.05
CA ILE A 324 -16.81 10.59 -4.20
C ILE A 324 -18.08 11.37 -4.50
N LYS A 325 -18.22 12.53 -3.87
CA LYS A 325 -19.36 13.41 -4.08
C LYS A 325 -18.89 14.85 -4.10
N GLU A 326 -19.51 15.65 -4.96
CA GLU A 326 -19.30 17.08 -5.03
C GLU A 326 -19.78 17.76 -3.75
N LEU A 327 -19.08 18.80 -3.33
CA LEU A 327 -19.53 19.70 -2.27
C LEU A 327 -20.52 20.73 -2.86
N PRO A 328 -21.41 21.29 -2.06
CA PRO A 328 -22.27 22.39 -2.50
C PRO A 328 -21.41 23.55 -3.03
N SER A 329 -21.71 24.01 -4.24
CA SER A 329 -21.00 25.11 -4.87
C SER A 329 -21.21 26.43 -4.11
N LYS A 330 -20.18 27.28 -4.10
CA LYS A 330 -20.23 28.63 -3.54
C LYS A 330 -20.64 29.72 -4.55
N GLY A 331 -20.97 29.35 -5.80
CA GLY A 331 -21.28 30.30 -6.88
C GLY A 331 -22.00 29.64 -8.05
N ASP A 332 -22.21 30.42 -9.13
CA ASP A 332 -22.88 29.97 -10.35
C ASP A 332 -22.11 28.92 -11.15
N ASP A 333 -20.79 28.78 -10.92
CA ASP A 333 -19.90 27.93 -11.71
C ASP A 333 -19.95 26.44 -11.35
N GLY A 334 -20.81 26.03 -10.44
CA GLY A 334 -21.01 24.61 -10.07
C GLY A 334 -19.77 23.91 -9.50
N SER A 335 -19.96 22.98 -8.59
CA SER A 335 -18.89 22.10 -8.10
C SER A 335 -18.47 21.12 -9.18
N PHE A 336 -17.20 20.69 -9.15
CA PHE A 336 -16.64 19.80 -10.15
C PHE A 336 -15.73 18.73 -9.52
N ILE A 337 -15.90 17.48 -9.97
CA ILE A 337 -15.01 16.38 -9.64
C ILE A 337 -14.07 16.15 -10.83
N PRO A 338 -12.76 16.42 -10.71
CA PRO A 338 -11.80 16.18 -11.78
C PRO A 338 -11.80 14.72 -12.24
N TRP A 339 -11.56 14.51 -13.53
CA TRP A 339 -11.56 13.18 -14.13
C TRP A 339 -10.56 12.22 -13.47
N ASP A 340 -9.41 12.69 -13.07
CA ASP A 340 -8.37 11.90 -12.42
C ASP A 340 -8.74 11.45 -11.00
N GLU A 341 -9.67 12.13 -10.35
CA GLU A 341 -10.19 11.76 -9.03
C GLU A 341 -11.35 10.76 -9.11
N ARG A 342 -12.03 10.65 -10.26
CA ARG A 342 -13.12 9.68 -10.46
C ARG A 342 -12.60 8.26 -10.45
N PHE A 343 -13.40 7.32 -9.96
CA PHE A 343 -13.03 5.91 -9.94
C PHE A 343 -13.05 5.30 -11.33
N LYS A 344 -12.05 4.46 -11.62
CA LYS A 344 -11.94 3.65 -12.82
C LYS A 344 -11.54 2.26 -12.44
N MET A 345 -11.90 1.26 -13.24
CA MET A 345 -11.62 -0.15 -12.96
C MET A 345 -11.34 -0.93 -14.25
N GLY A 346 -10.53 -1.97 -14.11
CA GLY A 346 -10.19 -2.92 -15.17
C GLY A 346 -8.70 -3.15 -15.33
N GLY A 347 -8.34 -4.27 -15.94
CA GLY A 347 -6.96 -4.65 -16.24
C GLY A 347 -6.08 -4.76 -14.99
N ASN A 348 -4.88 -4.20 -15.07
CA ASN A 348 -3.94 -4.11 -13.95
C ASN A 348 -4.15 -2.85 -13.08
N GLY A 349 -5.07 -1.96 -13.46
CA GLY A 349 -5.38 -0.74 -12.72
C GLY A 349 -4.36 0.40 -12.86
N ILE A 350 -3.32 0.22 -13.65
CA ILE A 350 -2.27 1.20 -13.83
C ILE A 350 -2.63 2.11 -15.03
N PRO A 351 -2.40 3.44 -14.95
CA PRO A 351 -1.85 4.18 -13.81
C PRO A 351 -2.87 4.76 -12.84
N TYR A 352 -4.19 4.71 -13.11
CA TYR A 352 -5.19 5.44 -12.32
C TYR A 352 -6.34 4.60 -11.79
N GLY A 353 -6.43 3.36 -12.25
CA GLY A 353 -7.61 2.54 -12.02
C GLY A 353 -7.47 1.62 -10.82
N ASN A 354 -8.53 0.86 -10.62
CA ASN A 354 -8.56 -0.26 -9.70
C ASN A 354 -8.45 -1.55 -10.52
N PRO A 355 -7.54 -2.47 -10.18
CA PRO A 355 -7.38 -3.68 -10.96
C PRO A 355 -8.65 -4.54 -10.91
N LEU A 356 -9.05 -5.08 -12.04
CA LEU A 356 -9.97 -6.23 -12.16
C LEU A 356 -9.43 -7.11 -13.27
N ARG A 357 -8.85 -8.23 -12.90
CA ARG A 357 -8.18 -9.15 -13.82
C ARG A 357 -9.18 -9.75 -14.82
N GLY A 358 -8.76 -10.01 -16.04
CA GLY A 358 -9.64 -10.51 -17.11
C GLY A 358 -10.36 -9.42 -17.90
N TYR A 359 -10.14 -8.15 -17.61
CA TYR A 359 -10.69 -6.99 -18.32
C TYR A 359 -9.59 -6.10 -18.89
N ASP A 360 -9.96 -5.20 -19.77
CA ASP A 360 -9.06 -4.15 -20.29
C ASP A 360 -8.90 -3.03 -19.28
N ASP A 361 -7.76 -2.33 -19.35
CA ASP A 361 -7.43 -1.26 -18.40
C ASP A 361 -8.50 -0.15 -18.46
N ASN A 362 -9.05 0.18 -17.28
CA ASN A 362 -10.04 1.25 -17.09
C ASN A 362 -11.35 1.11 -17.92
N ARG A 363 -11.65 -0.07 -18.45
CA ARG A 363 -12.84 -0.29 -19.32
C ARG A 363 -14.09 -0.72 -18.57
N ILE A 364 -14.06 -0.72 -17.24
CA ILE A 364 -15.23 -1.00 -16.39
C ILE A 364 -15.74 0.29 -15.79
N GLY A 365 -17.03 0.55 -15.95
CA GLY A 365 -17.71 1.75 -15.49
C GLY A 365 -18.13 2.67 -16.63
N PRO A 366 -18.43 3.93 -16.36
CA PRO A 366 -18.86 4.89 -17.35
C PRO A 366 -17.82 5.16 -18.43
N LEU A 367 -18.22 5.00 -19.69
CA LEU A 367 -17.40 5.26 -20.87
C LEU A 367 -18.04 6.34 -21.73
N ALA A 368 -17.22 7.14 -22.40
CA ALA A 368 -17.65 8.05 -23.44
C ALA A 368 -18.08 7.28 -24.72
N ILE A 369 -18.72 7.95 -25.67
CA ILE A 369 -19.15 7.37 -26.94
C ILE A 369 -17.98 6.77 -27.72
N ASN A 370 -16.80 7.41 -27.67
CA ASN A 370 -15.55 6.92 -28.27
C ASN A 370 -14.88 5.78 -27.48
N GLY A 371 -15.49 5.35 -26.36
CA GLY A 371 -14.98 4.31 -25.49
C GLY A 371 -13.93 4.75 -24.47
N SER A 372 -13.57 6.03 -24.40
CA SER A 372 -12.64 6.54 -23.37
C SER A 372 -13.25 6.42 -21.95
N PRO A 373 -12.48 6.12 -20.92
CA PRO A 373 -12.98 5.98 -19.56
C PRO A 373 -13.32 7.34 -18.95
N LEU A 374 -14.58 7.60 -18.66
CA LEU A 374 -15.04 8.80 -17.96
C LEU A 374 -14.90 8.72 -16.45
N GLY A 375 -14.85 7.50 -15.92
CA GLY A 375 -14.82 7.25 -14.48
C GLY A 375 -16.17 7.52 -13.80
N GLY A 376 -16.31 7.03 -12.59
CA GLY A 376 -17.53 7.14 -11.81
C GLY A 376 -17.32 7.65 -10.40
N THR A 377 -18.42 7.79 -9.68
CA THR A 377 -18.46 8.37 -8.32
C THR A 377 -18.56 7.33 -7.22
N ALA A 378 -18.89 6.08 -7.56
CA ALA A 378 -18.93 4.97 -6.62
C ALA A 378 -18.16 3.76 -7.17
N LEU A 379 -17.54 3.01 -6.27
CA LEU A 379 -16.76 1.82 -6.59
C LEU A 379 -17.02 0.74 -5.55
N ALA A 380 -17.20 -0.49 -6.02
CA ALA A 380 -17.10 -1.67 -5.17
C ALA A 380 -16.31 -2.77 -5.88
N LYS A 381 -15.39 -3.38 -5.16
CA LYS A 381 -14.61 -4.53 -5.60
C LYS A 381 -14.49 -5.54 -4.47
N PHE A 382 -14.65 -6.81 -4.82
CA PHE A 382 -14.45 -7.95 -3.93
C PHE A 382 -13.52 -8.94 -4.62
N GLY A 383 -12.67 -9.59 -3.84
CA GLY A 383 -11.74 -10.58 -4.35
C GLY A 383 -11.47 -11.67 -3.33
N THR A 384 -11.30 -12.88 -3.83
CA THR A 384 -10.87 -14.04 -3.06
C THR A 384 -9.73 -14.71 -3.82
N GLU A 385 -8.66 -15.06 -3.11
CA GLU A 385 -7.50 -15.78 -3.65
C GLU A 385 -7.17 -16.96 -2.76
N PHE A 386 -7.03 -18.12 -3.36
CA PHE A 386 -6.45 -19.29 -2.72
C PHE A 386 -4.99 -19.38 -3.13
N ARG A 387 -4.08 -19.18 -2.18
CA ARG A 387 -2.64 -19.04 -2.38
C ARG A 387 -1.91 -20.29 -1.96
N VAL A 388 -1.01 -20.75 -2.82
CA VAL A 388 -0.21 -21.97 -2.67
C VAL A 388 1.28 -21.59 -2.71
N PRO A 389 1.99 -21.60 -1.57
CA PRO A 389 3.40 -21.27 -1.55
C PRO A 389 4.25 -22.38 -2.19
N PHE A 390 5.15 -21.99 -3.09
CA PHE A 390 6.12 -22.92 -3.72
C PHE A 390 7.50 -22.78 -3.10
N ALA A 391 7.93 -21.55 -2.78
CA ALA A 391 9.19 -21.24 -2.13
C ALA A 391 9.05 -20.05 -1.19
N GLU A 392 9.85 -20.04 -0.11
CA GLU A 392 9.86 -18.97 0.90
C GLU A 392 11.01 -17.96 0.66
N ASN A 393 12.09 -18.39 0.02
CA ASN A 393 13.22 -17.52 -0.31
C ASN A 393 13.85 -17.92 -1.67
N PRO A 394 13.64 -17.14 -2.74
CA PRO A 394 12.73 -16.01 -2.82
C PRO A 394 11.26 -16.44 -2.67
N VAL A 395 10.39 -15.53 -2.26
CA VAL A 395 8.96 -15.82 -2.13
C VAL A 395 8.36 -16.09 -3.50
N VAL A 396 7.86 -17.31 -3.70
CA VAL A 396 7.15 -17.75 -4.91
C VAL A 396 5.89 -18.47 -4.52
N TYR A 397 4.74 -18.03 -5.07
CA TYR A 397 3.47 -18.70 -4.84
C TYR A 397 2.57 -18.67 -6.07
N GLY A 398 1.79 -19.71 -6.22
CA GLY A 398 0.67 -19.76 -7.15
C GLY A 398 -0.63 -19.34 -6.48
N LEU A 399 -1.60 -18.94 -7.28
CA LEU A 399 -2.91 -18.58 -6.77
C LEU A 399 -4.02 -18.93 -7.77
N VAL A 400 -5.18 -19.24 -7.23
CA VAL A 400 -6.46 -19.28 -7.94
C VAL A 400 -7.30 -18.17 -7.37
N PHE A 401 -7.98 -17.40 -8.19
CA PHE A 401 -8.73 -16.25 -7.73
C PHE A 401 -10.11 -16.13 -8.38
N ALA A 402 -11.00 -15.48 -7.66
CA ALA A 402 -12.27 -14.97 -8.17
C ALA A 402 -12.40 -13.49 -7.74
N GLU A 403 -12.75 -12.64 -8.68
CA GLU A 403 -12.95 -11.21 -8.44
C GLU A 403 -14.28 -10.75 -9.00
N MET A 404 -14.87 -9.75 -8.36
CA MET A 404 -16.02 -9.04 -8.89
C MET A 404 -15.97 -7.57 -8.48
N GLY A 405 -16.44 -6.71 -9.35
CA GLY A 405 -16.49 -5.28 -9.06
C GLY A 405 -17.11 -4.46 -10.16
N ASN A 406 -17.43 -3.23 -9.85
CA ASN A 406 -17.88 -2.25 -10.83
C ASN A 406 -17.63 -0.81 -10.32
N VAL A 407 -17.80 0.13 -11.24
CA VAL A 407 -17.79 1.56 -10.99
C VAL A 407 -19.10 2.16 -11.53
N TRP A 408 -19.76 2.94 -10.70
CA TRP A 408 -21.01 3.61 -11.04
C TRP A 408 -20.87 5.11 -10.97
N SER A 409 -21.62 5.84 -11.77
CA SER A 409 -21.74 7.29 -11.67
C SER A 409 -23.03 7.71 -10.96
N SER A 410 -22.97 8.84 -10.25
CA SER A 410 -24.17 9.48 -9.68
C SER A 410 -25.11 10.00 -10.78
N THR A 411 -26.36 10.25 -10.43
CA THR A 411 -27.33 10.86 -11.33
C THR A 411 -26.84 12.20 -11.85
N ASP A 412 -26.30 13.05 -10.95
CA ASP A 412 -25.78 14.37 -11.27
C ASP A 412 -24.63 14.33 -12.29
N LEU A 413 -23.70 13.37 -12.11
CA LEU A 413 -22.60 13.19 -13.06
C LEU A 413 -23.11 12.65 -14.41
N ASN A 414 -24.11 11.75 -14.40
CA ASN A 414 -24.72 11.26 -15.62
C ASN A 414 -25.39 12.37 -16.45
N GLU A 415 -26.09 13.28 -15.79
CA GLU A 415 -26.74 14.42 -16.44
C GLU A 415 -25.69 15.39 -17.00
N LYS A 416 -24.66 15.75 -16.23
CA LYS A 416 -23.57 16.62 -16.68
C LYS A 416 -22.82 16.05 -17.88
N LEU A 417 -22.64 14.72 -17.97
CA LEU A 417 -21.90 14.05 -19.03
C LEU A 417 -22.80 13.47 -20.13
N ASN A 418 -24.11 13.73 -20.08
CA ASN A 418 -25.11 13.18 -21.01
C ASN A 418 -25.01 11.65 -21.17
N LEU A 419 -24.77 10.94 -20.07
CA LEU A 419 -24.66 9.50 -20.05
C LEU A 419 -26.02 8.85 -19.92
N LYS A 420 -26.22 7.74 -20.64
CA LYS A 420 -27.39 6.87 -20.39
C LYS A 420 -27.35 6.39 -18.94
N ARG A 421 -28.46 6.51 -18.24
CA ARG A 421 -28.60 6.02 -16.87
C ARG A 421 -28.16 4.57 -16.84
N GLY A 422 -27.02 4.31 -16.23
CA GLY A 422 -26.54 2.95 -16.01
C GLY A 422 -27.55 2.22 -15.12
N SER A 423 -27.90 1.01 -15.52
CA SER A 423 -28.84 0.20 -14.74
C SER A 423 -28.18 -0.27 -13.45
N SER A 424 -29.03 -0.52 -12.46
CA SER A 424 -28.87 -1.42 -11.31
C SER A 424 -27.48 -1.95 -10.99
N PHE A 425 -27.29 -2.26 -9.75
CA PHE A 425 -26.12 -2.91 -9.15
C PHE A 425 -25.73 -4.20 -9.92
N ASP A 426 -24.89 -4.07 -10.97
CA ASP A 426 -24.30 -5.16 -11.72
C ASP A 426 -22.80 -5.24 -11.42
N LEU A 427 -22.31 -6.39 -10.97
CA LEU A 427 -20.91 -6.64 -10.71
C LEU A 427 -20.29 -7.40 -11.88
N LYS A 428 -19.21 -6.87 -12.44
CA LYS A 428 -18.40 -7.55 -13.46
C LYS A 428 -17.52 -8.59 -12.79
N ARG A 429 -17.54 -9.81 -13.28
CA ARG A 429 -16.97 -11.01 -12.63
C ARG A 429 -15.80 -11.56 -13.42
N SER A 430 -14.81 -12.06 -12.69
CA SER A 430 -13.71 -12.81 -13.29
C SER A 430 -13.23 -13.95 -12.39
N ILE A 431 -12.62 -14.94 -13.03
CA ILE A 431 -11.94 -16.05 -12.38
C ILE A 431 -10.61 -16.29 -13.11
N GLY A 432 -9.61 -16.76 -12.40
CA GLY A 432 -8.34 -17.04 -13.04
C GLY A 432 -7.32 -17.71 -12.13
N ILE A 433 -6.16 -17.89 -12.70
CA ILE A 433 -4.98 -18.42 -12.02
C ILE A 433 -3.82 -17.45 -12.19
N GLY A 434 -2.90 -17.47 -11.26
CA GLY A 434 -1.72 -16.62 -11.32
C GLY A 434 -0.52 -17.17 -10.58
N VAL A 435 0.62 -16.57 -10.86
CA VAL A 435 1.88 -16.84 -10.16
C VAL A 435 2.48 -15.51 -9.72
N ARG A 436 3.03 -15.51 -8.53
CA ARG A 436 3.77 -14.39 -7.95
C ARG A 436 5.18 -14.82 -7.62
N PHE A 437 6.11 -13.97 -7.98
CA PHE A 437 7.54 -14.17 -7.74
C PHE A 437 8.15 -12.87 -7.19
N PHE A 438 8.70 -12.93 -6.00
CA PHE A 438 9.36 -11.78 -5.39
C PHE A 438 10.83 -11.72 -5.81
N MET A 439 11.21 -10.62 -6.48
CA MET A 439 12.60 -10.31 -6.81
C MET A 439 13.10 -9.16 -5.93
N PRO A 440 14.17 -9.36 -5.15
CA PRO A 440 14.62 -8.35 -4.17
C PRO A 440 14.90 -6.95 -4.73
N MET A 441 15.29 -6.84 -6.00
CA MET A 441 15.60 -5.56 -6.65
C MET A 441 14.44 -4.94 -7.43
N ILE A 442 13.46 -5.75 -7.85
CA ILE A 442 12.37 -5.34 -8.75
C ILE A 442 11.03 -5.34 -8.01
N GLY A 443 10.93 -6.07 -6.91
CA GLY A 443 9.69 -6.27 -6.18
C GLY A 443 8.92 -7.51 -6.67
N MET A 444 7.60 -7.51 -6.49
CA MET A 444 6.74 -8.62 -6.85
C MET A 444 6.47 -8.61 -8.36
N LEU A 445 6.77 -9.72 -9.02
CA LEU A 445 6.33 -10.00 -10.38
C LEU A 445 5.08 -10.87 -10.34
N GLY A 446 4.07 -10.49 -11.11
CA GLY A 446 2.83 -11.24 -11.22
C GLY A 446 2.49 -11.57 -12.66
N PHE A 447 2.08 -12.80 -12.91
CA PHE A 447 1.50 -13.23 -14.17
C PHE A 447 0.16 -13.87 -13.87
N ASP A 448 -0.90 -13.34 -14.48
CA ASP A 448 -2.26 -13.82 -14.32
C ASP A 448 -2.86 -14.20 -15.67
N LEU A 449 -3.61 -15.30 -15.68
CA LEU A 449 -4.51 -15.68 -16.76
C LEU A 449 -5.93 -15.67 -16.18
N ALA A 450 -6.77 -14.77 -16.68
CA ALA A 450 -8.10 -14.53 -16.15
C ALA A 450 -9.18 -14.57 -17.22
N TYR A 451 -10.32 -15.15 -16.89
CA TYR A 451 -11.53 -15.15 -17.73
C TYR A 451 -12.50 -14.09 -17.22
N GLY A 452 -12.79 -13.09 -18.06
CA GLY A 452 -13.77 -12.04 -17.78
C GLY A 452 -15.15 -12.43 -18.32
N PHE A 453 -16.09 -12.71 -17.42
CA PHE A 453 -17.43 -13.18 -17.80
C PHE A 453 -18.27 -12.11 -18.47
N ASP A 454 -18.11 -10.86 -18.11
CA ASP A 454 -18.99 -9.76 -18.50
C ASP A 454 -18.23 -8.73 -19.37
N ARG A 455 -17.22 -9.18 -20.13
CA ARG A 455 -16.49 -8.32 -21.08
C ARG A 455 -17.38 -7.90 -22.23
N ILE A 456 -17.15 -6.69 -22.72
CA ILE A 456 -17.71 -6.15 -23.93
C ILE A 456 -16.59 -5.82 -24.92
N ASP A 457 -16.81 -6.06 -26.19
CA ASP A 457 -15.86 -5.68 -27.26
C ASP A 457 -15.97 -4.20 -27.63
N SER A 458 -15.20 -3.77 -28.63
CA SER A 458 -15.22 -2.39 -29.14
C SER A 458 -16.56 -1.99 -29.77
N SER A 459 -17.38 -2.96 -30.17
CA SER A 459 -18.72 -2.75 -30.74
C SER A 459 -19.80 -2.66 -29.66
N GLY A 460 -19.44 -2.93 -28.39
CA GLY A 460 -20.39 -2.97 -27.27
C GLY A 460 -21.08 -4.32 -27.06
N ASP A 461 -20.69 -5.34 -27.84
CA ASP A 461 -21.26 -6.68 -27.74
C ASP A 461 -20.59 -7.49 -26.61
N HIS A 462 -21.40 -8.33 -25.97
CA HIS A 462 -20.92 -9.21 -24.89
C HIS A 462 -19.97 -10.28 -25.45
N LYS A 463 -18.68 -10.22 -25.02
CA LYS A 463 -17.63 -11.13 -25.49
C LYS A 463 -16.77 -11.61 -24.34
N PRO A 464 -17.21 -12.61 -23.57
CA PRO A 464 -16.40 -13.24 -22.54
C PRO A 464 -15.14 -13.87 -23.16
N ASP A 465 -13.98 -13.64 -22.55
CA ASP A 465 -12.72 -14.15 -23.09
C ASP A 465 -11.64 -14.22 -22.02
N TRP A 466 -10.58 -14.98 -22.29
CA TRP A 466 -9.36 -15.03 -21.50
C TRP A 466 -8.45 -13.83 -21.76
N LYS A 467 -7.84 -13.35 -20.71
CA LYS A 467 -6.85 -12.28 -20.78
C LYS A 467 -5.67 -12.57 -19.87
N THR A 468 -4.47 -12.36 -20.42
CA THR A 468 -3.24 -12.37 -19.63
C THR A 468 -2.96 -10.98 -19.08
N THR A 469 -2.49 -10.91 -17.85
CA THR A 469 -2.06 -9.68 -17.21
C THR A 469 -0.68 -9.89 -16.59
N LEU A 470 0.25 -9.00 -16.90
CA LEU A 470 1.57 -8.97 -16.33
C LEU A 470 1.67 -7.78 -15.39
N THR A 471 2.08 -8.01 -14.16
CA THR A 471 2.26 -6.97 -13.16
C THR A 471 3.70 -6.94 -12.67
N PHE A 472 4.25 -5.74 -12.54
CA PHE A 472 5.61 -5.49 -12.07
C PHE A 472 5.58 -4.53 -10.90
N GLY A 473 6.42 -4.77 -9.91
CA GLY A 473 6.58 -3.90 -8.76
C GLY A 473 5.58 -4.16 -7.63
N GLN A 474 5.70 -3.39 -6.58
CA GLN A 474 4.77 -3.47 -5.45
C GLN A 474 3.45 -2.79 -5.83
N GLN A 475 2.38 -3.54 -5.95
CA GLN A 475 1.02 -3.01 -5.85
C GLN A 475 0.70 -2.90 -4.36
N PHE A 476 0.69 -1.68 -3.84
CA PHE A 476 0.22 -1.36 -2.49
C PHE A 476 -1.09 -0.57 -2.54
#